data_f257b0ecb5759b3c55ceca97b9a36c99
#
_entry.id   f257b0ecb5759b3c55ceca97b9a36c99
#
_cell.length_a   1.000
_cell.length_b   1.000
_cell.length_c   1.000
_cell.angle_alpha   90.00
_cell.angle_beta   90.00
_cell.angle_gamma   90.00
#
_symmetry.space_group_name_H-M   'P 1'
#
loop_
_entity.id
_entity.type
_entity.pdbx_description
1 polymer ?
#
loop_
_entity_poly.entity_id
_entity_poly.type
_entity_poly.pdbx_seq_one_letter_code
_entity_poly.pdbx_strand_id
1 'polypeptide(L)'
;MDVLVMGGTRFIGVALLPRLLDAGHGVTVFSRGRRPVPAGVDHVRGDRRNPEDLGQLAGRRFDIIVDTSGRQLAESRQVIAHTGWPRHRFLYVSSAGVYAPSHQWPLTEQAPLDPRSRHAGKAETEAWLRREGIPFTSFRPTYIYGPGNYNPIESWFFARILANRPVPLPGDGQLITQLGHVDDLAEAMARSLEVDTSTNRIYNCSGAMGVTFRGLAAAAAQACGRSPEQVELRSFDPRLLEPKARKAFPLRIDHFFTDIHRVCRELAWQPRFDLVAGLKDSYEKDCCQQAGQSSGQPPDWSQDEQLLAHAVLLP
;
A
#
# COMPACT_ATOMS: atom_id res chain seq x y z
N MET A 1 -3.18 -24.68 -7.65
CA MET A 1 -1.80 -24.32 -8.05
C MET A 1 -0.95 -24.13 -6.80
N ASP A 2 0.36 -24.37 -6.88
CA ASP A 2 1.28 -24.14 -5.77
C ASP A 2 1.78 -22.70 -5.80
N VAL A 3 1.50 -21.95 -4.73
CA VAL A 3 1.76 -20.52 -4.62
C VAL A 3 2.77 -20.23 -3.52
N LEU A 4 3.87 -19.54 -3.87
CA LEU A 4 4.79 -18.97 -2.90
C LEU A 4 4.44 -17.50 -2.65
N VAL A 5 4.24 -17.10 -1.40
CA VAL A 5 4.01 -15.72 -1.01
C VAL A 5 5.21 -15.20 -0.20
N MET A 6 5.95 -14.27 -0.80
CA MET A 6 7.05 -13.56 -0.13
C MET A 6 6.48 -12.43 0.73
N GLY A 7 6.44 -12.61 2.05
CA GLY A 7 6.00 -11.59 3.00
C GLY A 7 4.55 -11.66 3.48
N GLY A 8 3.79 -12.69 3.23
CA GLY A 8 2.34 -12.84 3.45
C GLY A 8 1.74 -12.56 4.85
N THR A 9 2.54 -12.26 5.89
CA THR A 9 2.06 -12.17 7.28
C THR A 9 1.69 -10.76 7.76
N ARG A 10 1.61 -9.78 6.87
CA ARG A 10 1.25 -8.39 7.20
C ARG A 10 0.41 -7.77 6.10
N PHE A 11 -0.54 -6.94 6.48
CA PHE A 11 -1.30 -6.02 5.64
C PHE A 11 -1.78 -6.65 4.31
N ILE A 12 -1.17 -6.32 3.16
CA ILE A 12 -1.54 -6.88 1.85
C ILE A 12 -1.57 -8.41 1.88
N GLY A 13 -0.56 -9.03 2.50
CA GLY A 13 -0.50 -10.48 2.58
C GLY A 13 -1.65 -11.07 3.39
N VAL A 14 -2.01 -10.43 4.51
CA VAL A 14 -3.16 -10.87 5.34
C VAL A 14 -4.47 -10.80 4.56
N ALA A 15 -4.65 -9.77 3.73
CA ALA A 15 -5.84 -9.64 2.89
C ALA A 15 -5.83 -10.62 1.69
N LEU A 16 -4.65 -10.98 1.18
CA LEU A 16 -4.52 -11.84 0.00
C LEU A 16 -4.60 -13.34 0.32
N LEU A 17 -4.00 -13.78 1.45
CA LEU A 17 -3.91 -15.21 1.77
C LEU A 17 -5.27 -15.94 1.78
N PRO A 18 -6.34 -15.40 2.42
CA PRO A 18 -7.65 -16.05 2.39
C PRO A 18 -8.16 -16.26 0.95
N ARG A 19 -7.99 -15.28 0.08
CA ARG A 19 -8.45 -15.34 -1.31
C ARG A 19 -7.75 -16.44 -2.11
N LEU A 20 -6.44 -16.62 -1.86
CA LEU A 20 -5.68 -17.70 -2.49
C LEU A 20 -6.13 -19.08 -1.99
N LEU A 21 -6.41 -19.20 -0.68
CA LEU A 21 -6.90 -20.44 -0.08
C LEU A 21 -8.31 -20.78 -0.57
N ASP A 22 -9.22 -19.78 -0.60
CA ASP A 22 -10.60 -19.94 -1.07
C ASP A 22 -10.65 -20.34 -2.56
N ALA A 23 -9.66 -19.90 -3.36
CA ALA A 23 -9.48 -20.33 -4.74
C ALA A 23 -8.86 -21.73 -4.87
N GLY A 24 -8.62 -22.45 -3.77
CA GLY A 24 -8.09 -23.82 -3.76
C GLY A 24 -6.60 -23.92 -4.08
N HIS A 25 -5.81 -22.86 -3.85
CA HIS A 25 -4.36 -22.92 -4.04
C HIS A 25 -3.66 -23.53 -2.82
N GLY A 26 -2.60 -24.33 -3.07
CA GLY A 26 -1.63 -24.70 -2.03
C GLY A 26 -0.72 -23.52 -1.77
N VAL A 27 -0.76 -22.94 -0.55
CA VAL A 27 -0.04 -21.71 -0.24
C VAL A 27 1.12 -21.96 0.70
N THR A 28 2.31 -21.55 0.27
CA THR A 28 3.52 -21.46 1.09
C THR A 28 3.84 -19.98 1.34
N VAL A 29 4.00 -19.58 2.59
CA VAL A 29 4.47 -18.25 2.96
C VAL A 29 5.94 -18.31 3.36
N PHE A 30 6.78 -17.47 2.77
CA PHE A 30 8.14 -17.22 3.23
C PHE A 30 8.19 -15.88 3.98
N SER A 31 8.48 -15.95 5.28
CA SER A 31 8.58 -14.75 6.11
C SER A 31 9.45 -15.00 7.36
N ARG A 32 9.85 -13.92 8.05
CA ARG A 32 10.71 -13.98 9.25
C ARG A 32 10.04 -14.64 10.47
N GLY A 33 8.83 -15.14 10.36
CA GLY A 33 8.14 -15.86 11.43
C GLY A 33 7.71 -15.01 12.63
N ARG A 34 7.69 -13.68 12.52
CA ARG A 34 7.30 -12.78 13.61
C ARG A 34 5.79 -12.76 13.89
N ARG A 35 5.00 -13.28 12.98
CA ARG A 35 3.53 -13.37 13.06
C ARG A 35 3.10 -14.74 12.57
N PRO A 36 2.00 -15.29 13.11
CA PRO A 36 1.44 -16.54 12.62
C PRO A 36 0.94 -16.42 11.18
N VAL A 37 0.82 -17.55 10.52
CA VAL A 37 0.12 -17.71 9.26
C VAL A 37 -1.25 -18.34 9.51
N PRO A 38 -2.24 -18.16 8.63
CA PRO A 38 -3.53 -18.85 8.73
C PRO A 38 -3.38 -20.37 8.68
N ALA A 39 -4.38 -21.10 9.18
CA ALA A 39 -4.47 -22.54 9.01
C ALA A 39 -4.49 -22.91 7.52
N GLY A 40 -3.88 -24.01 7.15
CA GLY A 40 -3.77 -24.46 5.75
C GLY A 40 -2.64 -23.82 4.95
N VAL A 41 -1.86 -22.91 5.55
CA VAL A 41 -0.68 -22.29 4.92
C VAL A 41 0.59 -22.95 5.42
N ASP A 42 1.44 -23.42 4.49
CA ASP A 42 2.80 -23.86 4.80
C ASP A 42 3.70 -22.65 5.08
N HIS A 43 4.44 -22.67 6.20
CA HIS A 43 5.26 -21.53 6.61
C HIS A 43 6.74 -21.87 6.63
N VAL A 44 7.49 -21.32 5.69
CA VAL A 44 8.94 -21.33 5.66
C VAL A 44 9.47 -20.05 6.30
N ARG A 45 10.25 -20.20 7.39
CA ARG A 45 10.77 -19.08 8.16
C ARG A 45 12.15 -18.67 7.68
N GLY A 46 12.33 -17.40 7.31
CA GLY A 46 13.60 -16.87 6.85
C GLY A 46 13.55 -15.38 6.48
N ASP A 47 14.73 -14.76 6.38
CA ASP A 47 14.88 -13.41 5.84
C ASP A 47 15.22 -13.51 4.34
N ARG A 48 14.43 -12.89 3.48
CA ARG A 48 14.63 -12.86 2.02
C ARG A 48 15.98 -12.28 1.59
N ARG A 49 16.67 -11.59 2.48
CA ARG A 49 18.00 -10.99 2.23
C ARG A 49 19.14 -11.93 2.61
N ASN A 50 18.81 -13.06 3.26
CA ASN A 50 19.78 -14.09 3.58
C ASN A 50 19.66 -15.23 2.56
N PRO A 51 20.70 -15.48 1.71
CA PRO A 51 20.69 -16.57 0.75
C PRO A 51 20.54 -17.96 1.37
N GLU A 52 21.08 -18.19 2.57
CA GLU A 52 20.95 -19.48 3.28
C GLU A 52 19.49 -19.76 3.65
N ASP A 53 18.77 -18.72 4.12
CA ASP A 53 17.35 -18.86 4.44
C ASP A 53 16.52 -19.15 3.18
N LEU A 54 16.84 -18.48 2.06
CA LEU A 54 16.21 -18.74 0.75
C LEU A 54 16.54 -20.14 0.23
N GLY A 55 17.69 -20.71 0.61
CA GLY A 55 18.06 -22.09 0.29
C GLY A 55 17.02 -23.14 0.71
N GLN A 56 16.20 -22.85 1.74
CA GLN A 56 15.07 -23.71 2.14
C GLN A 56 14.00 -23.86 1.07
N LEU A 57 13.96 -22.95 0.07
CA LEU A 57 13.06 -23.02 -1.06
C LEU A 57 13.67 -23.76 -2.27
N ALA A 58 14.96 -24.12 -2.21
CA ALA A 58 15.64 -24.81 -3.30
C ALA A 58 15.00 -26.17 -3.59
N GLY A 59 14.83 -26.46 -4.88
CA GLY A 59 14.18 -27.69 -5.34
C GLY A 59 12.65 -27.70 -5.26
N ARG A 60 12.03 -26.76 -4.55
CA ARG A 60 10.58 -26.56 -4.60
C ARG A 60 10.19 -25.87 -5.90
N ARG A 61 9.03 -26.24 -6.45
CA ARG A 61 8.53 -25.69 -7.70
C ARG A 61 7.18 -25.01 -7.43
N PHE A 62 7.07 -23.76 -7.84
CA PHE A 62 5.86 -22.98 -7.66
C PHE A 62 5.25 -22.61 -9.01
N ASP A 63 3.94 -22.69 -9.10
CA ASP A 63 3.19 -22.19 -10.26
C ASP A 63 3.14 -20.67 -10.24
N ILE A 64 2.95 -20.11 -9.04
CA ILE A 64 2.84 -18.67 -8.83
C ILE A 64 3.83 -18.25 -7.74
N ILE A 65 4.53 -17.15 -7.97
CA ILE A 65 5.30 -16.46 -6.94
C ILE A 65 4.70 -15.07 -6.73
N VAL A 66 4.21 -14.80 -5.53
CA VAL A 66 3.66 -13.49 -5.14
C VAL A 66 4.71 -12.74 -4.32
N ASP A 67 5.18 -11.62 -4.81
CA ASP A 67 6.13 -10.78 -4.07
C ASP A 67 5.48 -9.48 -3.58
N THR A 68 5.03 -9.48 -2.32
CA THR A 68 4.45 -8.29 -1.66
C THR A 68 5.49 -7.43 -0.95
N SER A 69 6.72 -7.89 -0.84
CA SER A 69 7.73 -7.31 0.05
C SER A 69 9.02 -6.85 -0.64
N GLY A 70 9.24 -7.20 -1.91
CA GLY A 70 10.41 -6.80 -2.68
C GLY A 70 10.47 -5.30 -2.94
N ARG A 71 11.59 -4.68 -2.60
CA ARG A 71 11.83 -3.23 -2.78
C ARG A 71 12.91 -2.95 -3.80
N GLN A 72 13.89 -3.85 -3.92
CA GLN A 72 15.04 -3.74 -4.80
C GLN A 72 15.06 -4.92 -5.77
N LEU A 73 15.56 -4.71 -6.98
CA LEU A 73 15.71 -5.74 -7.99
C LEU A 73 16.48 -6.98 -7.46
N ALA A 74 17.56 -6.73 -6.71
CA ALA A 74 18.38 -7.82 -6.15
C ALA A 74 17.57 -8.77 -5.26
N GLU A 75 16.60 -8.25 -4.51
CA GLU A 75 15.75 -9.08 -3.63
C GLU A 75 14.86 -10.05 -4.42
N SER A 76 14.26 -9.60 -5.54
CA SER A 76 13.42 -10.45 -6.38
C SER A 76 14.27 -11.43 -7.22
N ARG A 77 15.46 -11.01 -7.67
CA ARG A 77 16.41 -11.89 -8.34
C ARG A 77 16.85 -13.05 -7.44
N GLN A 78 17.15 -12.78 -6.18
CA GLN A 78 17.53 -13.83 -5.24
C GLN A 78 16.41 -14.86 -5.05
N VAL A 79 15.15 -14.43 -4.95
CA VAL A 79 14.02 -15.38 -4.86
C VAL A 79 14.01 -16.30 -6.08
N ILE A 80 14.05 -15.73 -7.28
CA ILE A 80 14.04 -16.50 -8.54
C ILE A 80 15.28 -17.43 -8.66
N ALA A 81 16.43 -16.99 -8.19
CA ALA A 81 17.65 -17.82 -8.23
C ALA A 81 17.52 -19.11 -7.39
N HIS A 82 16.74 -19.09 -6.30
CA HIS A 82 16.55 -20.24 -5.42
C HIS A 82 15.32 -21.09 -5.81
N THR A 83 14.25 -20.46 -6.32
CA THR A 83 13.00 -21.17 -6.66
C THR A 83 12.91 -21.59 -8.12
N GLY A 84 13.71 -20.99 -9.00
CA GLY A 84 13.48 -20.99 -10.43
C GLY A 84 12.31 -20.06 -10.82
N TRP A 85 12.01 -20.03 -12.13
CA TRP A 85 10.89 -19.25 -12.65
C TRP A 85 9.55 -19.87 -12.24
N PRO A 86 8.52 -19.05 -11.93
CA PRO A 86 7.17 -19.57 -11.75
C PRO A 86 6.66 -20.18 -13.06
N ARG A 87 5.92 -21.27 -12.96
CA ARG A 87 5.38 -21.94 -14.15
C ARG A 87 4.27 -21.13 -14.81
N HIS A 88 3.52 -20.36 -14.01
CA HIS A 88 2.38 -19.58 -14.46
C HIS A 88 2.61 -18.08 -14.35
N ARG A 89 2.93 -17.54 -13.16
CA ARG A 89 2.96 -16.08 -12.95
C ARG A 89 3.85 -15.61 -11.80
N PHE A 90 4.59 -14.54 -12.05
CA PHE A 90 5.18 -13.71 -10.98
C PHE A 90 4.25 -12.54 -10.70
N LEU A 91 3.58 -12.53 -9.56
CA LEU A 91 2.67 -11.46 -9.13
C LEU A 91 3.42 -10.49 -8.24
N TYR A 92 3.52 -9.25 -8.66
CA TYR A 92 4.39 -8.27 -8.00
C TYR A 92 3.64 -7.05 -7.48
N VAL A 93 3.89 -6.69 -6.22
CA VAL A 93 3.42 -5.42 -5.65
C VAL A 93 4.49 -4.36 -5.83
N SER A 94 4.34 -3.59 -6.89
CA SER A 94 5.14 -2.41 -7.18
C SER A 94 4.63 -1.18 -6.39
N SER A 95 4.66 0.00 -6.96
CA SER A 95 4.16 1.24 -6.36
C SER A 95 3.97 2.33 -7.43
N ALA A 96 2.91 3.12 -7.35
CA ALA A 96 2.80 4.36 -8.12
C ALA A 96 3.89 5.38 -7.76
N GLY A 97 4.58 5.17 -6.64
CA GLY A 97 5.73 5.96 -6.25
C GLY A 97 6.93 5.89 -7.22
N VAL A 98 6.90 5.01 -8.23
CA VAL A 98 7.90 4.93 -9.31
C VAL A 98 7.79 6.07 -10.33
N TYR A 99 6.64 6.74 -10.41
CA TYR A 99 6.42 7.81 -11.39
C TYR A 99 7.21 9.08 -11.07
N ALA A 100 7.67 9.73 -12.12
CA ALA A 100 8.27 11.06 -12.04
C ALA A 100 7.23 12.13 -11.65
N PRO A 101 7.66 13.26 -11.08
CA PRO A 101 6.80 14.42 -10.93
C PRO A 101 6.12 14.78 -12.26
N SER A 102 4.85 15.16 -12.21
CA SER A 102 4.04 15.42 -13.39
C SER A 102 3.27 16.73 -13.23
N HIS A 103 2.91 17.33 -14.38
CA HIS A 103 1.94 18.40 -14.49
C HIS A 103 0.65 17.93 -15.16
N GLN A 104 0.52 16.62 -15.39
CA GLN A 104 -0.66 16.00 -16.02
C GLN A 104 -1.15 14.85 -15.15
N TRP A 105 -2.43 14.84 -14.88
CA TRP A 105 -3.12 13.82 -14.07
C TRP A 105 -4.44 13.40 -14.74
N PRO A 106 -4.95 12.21 -14.43
CA PRO A 106 -4.35 11.16 -13.58
C PRO A 106 -3.11 10.53 -14.22
N LEU A 107 -2.17 10.02 -13.39
CA LEU A 107 -1.00 9.28 -13.90
C LEU A 107 -1.43 7.94 -14.47
N THR A 108 -1.10 7.68 -15.73
CA THR A 108 -1.33 6.39 -16.39
C THR A 108 -0.11 5.48 -16.22
N GLU A 109 -0.23 4.18 -16.58
CA GLU A 109 0.90 3.24 -16.54
C GLU A 109 2.02 3.57 -17.54
N GLN A 110 1.76 4.46 -18.49
CA GLN A 110 2.73 4.99 -19.45
C GLN A 110 3.45 6.25 -18.95
N ALA A 111 3.01 6.82 -17.81
CA ALA A 111 3.66 8.01 -17.27
C ALA A 111 5.16 7.76 -17.02
N PRO A 112 6.01 8.78 -17.24
CA PRO A 112 7.46 8.66 -17.04
C PRO A 112 7.83 8.18 -15.64
N LEU A 113 8.88 7.36 -15.56
CA LEU A 113 9.41 6.85 -14.30
C LEU A 113 10.55 7.74 -13.79
N ASP A 114 10.67 7.88 -12.46
CA ASP A 114 11.78 8.60 -11.83
C ASP A 114 12.86 7.62 -11.36
N PRO A 115 14.03 7.60 -12.01
CA PRO A 115 15.15 6.74 -11.61
C PRO A 115 15.75 7.12 -10.25
N ARG A 116 15.43 8.32 -9.72
CA ARG A 116 15.86 8.79 -8.40
C ARG A 116 14.80 8.53 -7.31
N SER A 117 13.65 7.98 -7.68
CA SER A 117 12.63 7.63 -6.70
C SER A 117 13.16 6.59 -5.70
N ARG A 118 12.77 6.72 -4.43
CA ARG A 118 13.00 5.67 -3.43
C ARG A 118 12.38 4.31 -3.83
N HIS A 119 11.51 4.30 -4.83
CA HIS A 119 10.86 3.12 -5.40
C HIS A 119 11.46 2.66 -6.74
N ALA A 120 12.56 3.26 -7.20
CA ALA A 120 13.19 2.94 -8.49
C ALA A 120 13.48 1.43 -8.64
N GLY A 121 13.95 0.76 -7.58
CA GLY A 121 14.19 -0.69 -7.59
C GLY A 121 12.95 -1.52 -7.91
N LYS A 122 11.74 -1.00 -7.69
CA LYS A 122 10.50 -1.67 -8.11
C LYS A 122 10.30 -1.57 -9.62
N ALA A 123 10.53 -0.41 -10.21
CA ALA A 123 10.49 -0.23 -11.66
C ALA A 123 11.59 -1.05 -12.37
N GLU A 124 12.77 -1.14 -11.78
CA GLU A 124 13.85 -1.99 -12.27
C GLU A 124 13.45 -3.48 -12.25
N THR A 125 12.73 -3.91 -11.21
CA THR A 125 12.20 -5.28 -11.13
C THR A 125 11.19 -5.56 -12.23
N GLU A 126 10.23 -4.65 -12.49
CA GLU A 126 9.28 -4.78 -13.61
C GLU A 126 9.99 -4.86 -14.97
N ALA A 127 10.99 -4.00 -15.19
CA ALA A 127 11.79 -4.00 -16.41
C ALA A 127 12.61 -5.30 -16.57
N TRP A 128 13.16 -5.81 -15.48
CA TRP A 128 13.89 -7.06 -15.46
C TRP A 128 12.99 -8.25 -15.77
N LEU A 129 11.83 -8.39 -15.11
CA LEU A 129 10.87 -9.46 -15.38
C LEU A 129 10.50 -9.51 -16.86
N ARG A 130 10.24 -8.35 -17.46
CA ARG A 130 9.92 -8.24 -18.90
C ARG A 130 11.09 -8.65 -19.79
N ARG A 131 12.30 -8.20 -19.49
CA ARG A 131 13.50 -8.49 -20.29
C ARG A 131 13.87 -9.97 -20.25
N GLU A 132 13.73 -10.63 -19.09
CA GLU A 132 14.01 -12.06 -18.95
C GLU A 132 12.87 -12.94 -19.49
N GLY A 133 11.74 -12.37 -19.91
CA GLY A 133 10.60 -13.14 -20.40
C GLY A 133 9.83 -13.89 -19.30
N ILE A 134 10.02 -13.51 -18.03
CA ILE A 134 9.29 -14.11 -16.90
C ILE A 134 7.83 -13.64 -16.98
N PRO A 135 6.83 -14.53 -17.06
CA PRO A 135 5.44 -14.12 -17.08
C PRO A 135 5.09 -13.43 -15.76
N PHE A 136 4.62 -12.19 -15.83
CA PHE A 136 4.34 -11.41 -14.61
C PHE A 136 3.06 -10.59 -14.72
N THR A 137 2.52 -10.22 -13.57
CA THR A 137 1.55 -9.13 -13.41
C THR A 137 2.03 -8.24 -12.26
N SER A 138 2.09 -6.95 -12.49
CA SER A 138 2.55 -5.97 -11.50
C SER A 138 1.45 -4.98 -11.16
N PHE A 139 1.31 -4.66 -9.86
CA PHE A 139 0.38 -3.66 -9.37
C PHE A 139 1.14 -2.45 -8.83
N ARG A 140 0.79 -1.25 -9.27
CA ARG A 140 1.30 0.04 -8.80
C ARG A 140 0.23 0.75 -7.97
N PRO A 141 0.02 0.37 -6.70
CA PRO A 141 -0.87 1.11 -5.83
C PRO A 141 -0.31 2.49 -5.49
N THR A 142 -1.20 3.44 -5.20
CA THR A 142 -0.87 4.72 -4.57
C THR A 142 -0.64 4.52 -3.07
N TYR A 143 -1.44 5.12 -2.21
CA TYR A 143 -1.44 4.85 -0.78
C TYR A 143 -2.43 3.74 -0.46
N ILE A 144 -1.92 2.65 0.10
CA ILE A 144 -2.76 1.55 0.56
C ILE A 144 -3.13 1.82 2.01
N TYR A 145 -4.42 1.75 2.31
CA TYR A 145 -4.97 1.90 3.65
C TYR A 145 -5.91 0.73 3.97
N GLY A 146 -6.37 0.64 5.21
CA GLY A 146 -7.24 -0.42 5.65
C GLY A 146 -6.70 -1.18 6.86
N PRO A 147 -7.44 -2.16 7.38
CA PRO A 147 -7.10 -2.87 8.60
C PRO A 147 -5.68 -3.47 8.57
N GLY A 148 -4.96 -3.29 9.68
CA GLY A 148 -3.58 -3.77 9.82
C GLY A 148 -2.53 -2.93 9.12
N ASN A 149 -2.88 -1.71 8.66
CA ASN A 149 -1.92 -0.80 8.07
C ASN A 149 -0.87 -0.37 9.11
N TYR A 150 0.38 -0.59 8.79
CA TYR A 150 1.50 -0.21 9.65
C TYR A 150 2.15 1.12 9.25
N ASN A 151 1.70 1.72 8.15
CA ASN A 151 2.07 3.08 7.78
C ASN A 151 1.03 4.02 8.38
N PRO A 152 1.43 5.09 9.07
CA PRO A 152 0.48 5.98 9.74
C PRO A 152 -0.17 6.94 8.72
N ILE A 153 -1.04 6.41 7.85
CA ILE A 153 -1.78 7.21 6.88
C ILE A 153 -3.12 7.62 7.50
N GLU A 154 -4.10 6.72 7.51
CA GLU A 154 -5.42 6.98 8.09
C GLU A 154 -5.36 7.16 9.60
N SER A 155 -4.57 6.37 10.30
CA SER A 155 -4.39 6.49 11.75
C SER A 155 -3.81 7.84 12.19
N TRP A 156 -3.03 8.50 11.30
CA TRP A 156 -2.52 9.84 11.54
C TRP A 156 -3.67 10.88 11.65
N PHE A 157 -4.67 10.79 10.77
CA PHE A 157 -5.87 11.63 10.83
C PHE A 157 -6.74 11.26 12.04
N PHE A 158 -7.03 9.97 12.23
CA PHE A 158 -7.86 9.46 13.34
C PHE A 158 -7.32 9.93 14.69
N ALA A 159 -6.02 9.82 14.93
CA ALA A 159 -5.41 10.21 16.20
C ALA A 159 -5.69 11.68 16.56
N ARG A 160 -5.62 12.59 15.58
CA ARG A 160 -5.84 14.03 15.80
C ARG A 160 -7.31 14.34 16.01
N ILE A 161 -8.18 13.78 15.18
CA ILE A 161 -9.62 13.96 15.25
C ILE A 161 -10.17 13.45 16.60
N LEU A 162 -9.75 12.27 17.04
CA LEU A 162 -10.19 11.68 18.29
C LEU A 162 -9.67 12.44 19.53
N ALA A 163 -8.47 13.02 19.43
CA ALA A 163 -7.89 13.85 20.48
C ALA A 163 -8.39 15.31 20.45
N ASN A 164 -9.33 15.67 19.55
CA ASN A 164 -9.79 17.04 19.30
C ASN A 164 -8.61 18.01 19.06
N ARG A 165 -7.58 17.56 18.34
CA ARG A 165 -6.42 18.38 17.97
C ARG A 165 -6.58 18.91 16.56
N PRO A 166 -5.99 20.07 16.26
CA PRO A 166 -5.94 20.57 14.89
C PRO A 166 -5.28 19.56 13.96
N VAL A 167 -5.79 19.44 12.73
CA VAL A 167 -5.20 18.65 11.65
C VAL A 167 -4.39 19.58 10.75
N PRO A 168 -3.04 19.52 10.80
CA PRO A 168 -2.21 20.35 9.93
C PRO A 168 -2.21 19.83 8.50
N LEU A 169 -2.52 20.70 7.55
CA LEU A 169 -2.56 20.41 6.13
C LEU A 169 -1.57 21.30 5.36
N PRO A 170 -0.85 20.79 4.35
CA PRO A 170 0.06 21.60 3.55
C PRO A 170 -0.71 22.58 2.66
N GLY A 171 -0.33 23.85 2.68
CA GLY A 171 -0.97 24.92 1.94
C GLY A 171 -2.44 25.08 2.34
N ASP A 172 -3.30 25.24 1.35
CA ASP A 172 -4.75 25.35 1.55
C ASP A 172 -5.48 23.99 1.69
N GLY A 173 -4.74 22.91 1.67
CA GLY A 173 -5.29 21.54 1.76
C GLY A 173 -5.96 21.04 0.48
N GLN A 174 -5.80 21.73 -0.65
CA GLN A 174 -6.44 21.38 -1.94
C GLN A 174 -5.61 20.42 -2.81
N LEU A 175 -4.40 20.04 -2.37
CA LEU A 175 -3.64 19.01 -3.07
C LEU A 175 -4.40 17.69 -3.08
N ILE A 176 -4.45 17.05 -4.25
CA ILE A 176 -5.21 15.82 -4.45
C ILE A 176 -4.29 14.62 -4.20
N THR A 177 -4.77 13.70 -3.38
CA THR A 177 -4.20 12.37 -3.16
C THR A 177 -5.19 11.28 -3.53
N GLN A 178 -4.76 10.03 -3.54
CA GLN A 178 -5.64 8.88 -3.80
C GLN A 178 -5.20 7.73 -2.92
N LEU A 179 -6.18 7.11 -2.27
CA LEU A 179 -5.98 5.95 -1.40
C LEU A 179 -6.73 4.75 -1.97
N GLY A 180 -6.15 3.56 -1.84
CA GLY A 180 -6.78 2.30 -2.21
C GLY A 180 -6.90 1.38 -1.00
N HIS A 181 -8.09 0.77 -0.81
CA HIS A 181 -8.29 -0.16 0.29
C HIS A 181 -7.50 -1.45 0.07
N VAL A 182 -6.91 -2.00 1.13
CA VAL A 182 -6.06 -3.20 1.06
C VAL A 182 -6.82 -4.42 0.53
N ASP A 183 -8.09 -4.57 0.88
CA ASP A 183 -8.94 -5.67 0.40
C ASP A 183 -9.26 -5.55 -1.09
N ASP A 184 -9.43 -4.34 -1.60
CA ASP A 184 -9.64 -4.09 -3.03
C ASP A 184 -8.38 -4.42 -3.85
N LEU A 185 -7.20 -4.05 -3.33
CA LEU A 185 -5.94 -4.44 -3.96
C LEU A 185 -5.77 -5.97 -3.96
N ALA A 186 -6.03 -6.63 -2.83
CA ALA A 186 -5.93 -8.08 -2.72
C ALA A 186 -6.89 -8.80 -3.67
N GLU A 187 -8.11 -8.27 -3.83
CA GLU A 187 -9.09 -8.78 -4.79
C GLU A 187 -8.59 -8.65 -6.24
N ALA A 188 -8.08 -7.46 -6.63
CA ALA A 188 -7.51 -7.25 -7.95
C ALA A 188 -6.33 -8.21 -8.23
N MET A 189 -5.49 -8.43 -7.22
CA MET A 189 -4.35 -9.35 -7.31
C MET A 189 -4.81 -10.80 -7.52
N ALA A 190 -5.76 -11.29 -6.71
CA ALA A 190 -6.29 -12.64 -6.85
C ALA A 190 -6.95 -12.82 -8.23
N ARG A 191 -7.81 -11.90 -8.61
CA ARG A 191 -8.53 -11.94 -9.88
C ARG A 191 -7.59 -11.92 -11.11
N SER A 192 -6.45 -11.25 -11.02
CA SER A 192 -5.47 -11.27 -12.11
C SER A 192 -4.89 -12.65 -12.40
N LEU A 193 -4.94 -13.57 -11.46
CA LEU A 193 -4.47 -14.95 -11.65
C LEU A 193 -5.44 -15.79 -12.50
N GLU A 194 -6.70 -15.37 -12.57
CA GLU A 194 -7.76 -16.01 -13.35
C GLU A 194 -7.87 -15.46 -14.79
N VAL A 195 -7.18 -14.34 -15.07
CA VAL A 195 -7.28 -13.61 -16.34
C VAL A 195 -5.96 -13.70 -17.09
N ASP A 196 -5.90 -14.53 -18.14
CA ASP A 196 -4.68 -14.76 -18.93
C ASP A 196 -4.13 -13.49 -19.57
N THR A 197 -5.00 -12.60 -20.02
CA THR A 197 -4.62 -11.31 -20.64
C THR A 197 -3.93 -10.36 -19.69
N SER A 198 -3.94 -10.63 -18.37
CA SER A 198 -3.19 -9.90 -17.36
C SER A 198 -1.69 -10.22 -17.34
N THR A 199 -1.27 -11.26 -18.11
CA THR A 199 0.15 -11.63 -18.23
C THR A 199 0.94 -10.52 -18.93
N ASN A 200 2.11 -10.20 -18.34
CA ASN A 200 3.00 -9.11 -18.78
C ASN A 200 2.35 -7.72 -18.72
N ARG A 201 1.38 -7.56 -17.80
CA ARG A 201 0.71 -6.29 -17.54
C ARG A 201 1.20 -5.63 -16.28
N ILE A 202 1.15 -4.30 -16.32
CA ILE A 202 1.33 -3.43 -15.17
C ILE A 202 0.03 -2.67 -15.00
N TYR A 203 -0.49 -2.61 -13.78
CA TYR A 203 -1.74 -1.95 -13.43
C TYR A 203 -1.53 -0.91 -12.35
N ASN A 204 -2.00 0.30 -12.55
CA ASN A 204 -2.33 1.18 -11.44
C ASN A 204 -3.53 0.58 -10.70
N CYS A 205 -3.48 0.55 -9.38
CA CYS A 205 -4.55 -0.02 -8.57
C CYS A 205 -4.74 0.80 -7.28
N SER A 206 -5.85 1.50 -7.22
CA SER A 206 -6.19 2.43 -6.14
C SER A 206 -7.71 2.54 -5.99
N GLY A 207 -8.17 3.38 -5.07
CA GLY A 207 -9.58 3.75 -4.98
C GLY A 207 -10.06 4.48 -6.24
N ALA A 208 -11.36 4.52 -6.45
CA ALA A 208 -11.96 5.06 -7.68
C ALA A 208 -11.70 6.55 -7.90
N MET A 209 -11.53 7.32 -6.81
CA MET A 209 -11.46 8.77 -6.87
C MET A 209 -10.24 9.33 -6.14
N GLY A 210 -9.69 10.43 -6.67
CA GLY A 210 -8.81 11.30 -5.92
C GLY A 210 -9.59 12.15 -4.91
N VAL A 211 -8.94 12.53 -3.84
CA VAL A 211 -9.51 13.36 -2.76
C VAL A 211 -8.53 14.45 -2.36
N THR A 212 -9.01 15.64 -2.04
CA THR A 212 -8.16 16.69 -1.47
C THR A 212 -7.78 16.33 -0.03
N PHE A 213 -6.72 16.91 0.51
CA PHE A 213 -6.37 16.67 1.92
C PHE A 213 -7.48 17.15 2.87
N ARG A 214 -8.20 18.25 2.54
CA ARG A 214 -9.41 18.66 3.28
C ARG A 214 -10.48 17.58 3.22
N GLY A 215 -10.75 17.05 2.03
CA GLY A 215 -11.73 15.97 1.84
C GLY A 215 -11.34 14.69 2.57
N LEU A 216 -10.03 14.38 2.63
CA LEU A 216 -9.54 13.22 3.40
C LEU A 216 -9.73 13.43 4.91
N ALA A 217 -9.46 14.62 5.42
CA ALA A 217 -9.71 14.96 6.84
C ALA A 217 -11.21 14.86 7.18
N ALA A 218 -12.08 15.38 6.30
CA ALA A 218 -13.53 15.28 6.45
C ALA A 218 -14.03 13.82 6.42
N ALA A 219 -13.55 13.02 5.48
CA ALA A 219 -13.88 11.60 5.38
C ALA A 219 -13.40 10.81 6.62
N ALA A 220 -12.21 11.14 7.13
CA ALA A 220 -11.69 10.53 8.36
C ALA A 220 -12.54 10.90 9.58
N ALA A 221 -13.03 12.15 9.66
CA ALA A 221 -13.95 12.55 10.72
C ALA A 221 -15.25 11.74 10.68
N GLN A 222 -15.88 11.65 9.52
CA GLN A 222 -17.11 10.85 9.34
C GLN A 222 -16.88 9.38 9.72
N ALA A 223 -15.73 8.82 9.33
CA ALA A 223 -15.38 7.44 9.67
C ALA A 223 -15.26 7.20 11.18
N CYS A 224 -14.81 8.22 11.94
CA CYS A 224 -14.73 8.19 13.40
C CYS A 224 -16.06 8.59 14.11
N GLY A 225 -17.14 8.82 13.35
CA GLY A 225 -18.41 9.30 13.91
C GLY A 225 -18.37 10.73 14.40
N ARG A 226 -17.49 11.57 13.84
CA ARG A 226 -17.38 13.01 14.15
C ARG A 226 -17.91 13.83 12.99
N SER A 227 -18.46 15.01 13.30
CA SER A 227 -18.83 15.98 12.26
C SER A 227 -17.57 16.62 11.65
N PRO A 228 -17.44 16.67 10.32
CA PRO A 228 -16.32 17.33 9.64
C PRO A 228 -16.15 18.80 10.04
N GLU A 229 -17.25 19.51 10.31
CA GLU A 229 -17.27 20.93 10.69
C GLU A 229 -16.64 21.17 12.08
N GLN A 230 -16.52 20.13 12.90
CA GLN A 230 -15.88 20.19 14.22
C GLN A 230 -14.36 19.97 14.16
N VAL A 231 -13.83 19.59 13.00
CA VAL A 231 -12.40 19.35 12.83
C VAL A 231 -11.69 20.65 12.50
N GLU A 232 -10.86 21.11 13.40
CA GLU A 232 -10.03 22.27 13.18
C GLU A 232 -8.93 21.93 12.15
N LEU A 233 -8.93 22.62 11.01
CA LEU A 233 -7.91 22.46 9.97
C LEU A 233 -6.94 23.64 10.04
N ARG A 234 -5.63 23.36 10.02
CA ARG A 234 -4.60 24.39 9.99
C ARG A 234 -3.66 24.25 8.81
N SER A 235 -3.43 25.34 8.10
CA SER A 235 -2.48 25.43 7.01
C SER A 235 -1.06 25.55 7.51
N PHE A 236 -0.14 24.76 6.98
CA PHE A 236 1.30 25.01 7.12
C PHE A 236 1.97 25.16 5.75
N ASP A 237 3.01 26.01 5.68
CA ASP A 237 3.83 26.14 4.48
C ASP A 237 4.99 25.14 4.53
N PRO A 238 5.01 24.11 3.66
CA PRO A 238 6.09 23.11 3.65
C PRO A 238 7.47 23.70 3.36
N ARG A 239 7.54 24.85 2.70
CA ARG A 239 8.81 25.50 2.34
C ARG A 239 9.52 26.10 3.57
N LEU A 240 8.75 26.41 4.61
CA LEU A 240 9.27 26.95 5.87
C LEU A 240 9.77 25.85 6.83
N LEU A 241 9.55 24.58 6.50
CA LEU A 241 9.89 23.46 7.35
C LEU A 241 11.18 22.77 6.91
N GLU A 242 11.98 22.38 7.88
CA GLU A 242 13.10 21.48 7.65
C GLU A 242 12.66 20.14 7.05
N PRO A 243 13.49 19.47 6.22
CA PRO A 243 13.12 18.23 5.57
C PRO A 243 12.66 17.11 6.53
N LYS A 244 13.17 17.11 7.77
CA LYS A 244 12.75 16.15 8.79
C LYS A 244 11.34 16.45 9.30
N ALA A 245 11.02 17.74 9.56
CA ALA A 245 9.70 18.17 10.02
C ALA A 245 8.62 17.90 8.97
N ARG A 246 8.91 18.09 7.67
CA ARG A 246 7.96 17.78 6.60
C ARG A 246 7.50 16.31 6.59
N LYS A 247 8.34 15.38 7.07
CA LYS A 247 7.99 13.95 7.16
C LYS A 247 6.98 13.63 8.24
N ALA A 248 6.66 14.60 9.12
CA ALA A 248 5.58 14.47 10.08
C ALA A 248 4.19 14.41 9.39
N PHE A 249 4.05 15.00 8.19
CA PHE A 249 2.88 14.81 7.36
C PHE A 249 3.02 13.48 6.57
N PRO A 250 2.04 12.57 6.61
CA PRO A 250 2.22 11.19 6.15
C PRO A 250 2.16 11.01 4.64
N LEU A 251 1.72 12.03 3.90
CA LEU A 251 1.47 11.96 2.46
C LEU A 251 2.46 12.87 1.69
N ARG A 252 2.56 12.67 0.38
CA ARG A 252 3.30 13.57 -0.51
C ARG A 252 2.63 14.92 -0.55
N ILE A 253 3.43 15.98 -0.54
CA ILE A 253 2.98 17.37 -0.64
C ILE A 253 2.97 17.81 -2.11
N ASP A 254 2.36 16.99 -2.95
CA ASP A 254 2.14 17.19 -4.38
C ASP A 254 0.85 16.47 -4.78
N HIS A 255 0.27 16.82 -5.92
CA HIS A 255 -0.80 16.00 -6.49
C HIS A 255 -0.30 14.59 -6.78
N PHE A 256 -1.03 13.59 -6.30
CA PHE A 256 -0.63 12.20 -6.47
C PHE A 256 -1.85 11.27 -6.59
N PHE A 257 -2.27 11.04 -7.83
CA PHE A 257 -3.36 10.11 -8.14
C PHE A 257 -3.17 9.50 -9.54
N THR A 258 -3.76 8.34 -9.75
CA THR A 258 -3.52 7.49 -10.92
C THR A 258 -4.83 7.16 -11.62
N ASP A 259 -4.74 6.89 -12.91
CA ASP A 259 -5.80 6.27 -13.69
C ASP A 259 -5.88 4.77 -13.39
N ILE A 260 -7.07 4.27 -13.10
CA ILE A 260 -7.33 2.84 -12.85
C ILE A 260 -8.19 2.17 -13.92
N HIS A 261 -8.48 2.86 -15.03
CA HIS A 261 -9.37 2.33 -16.07
C HIS A 261 -8.86 1.00 -16.66
N ARG A 262 -7.53 0.85 -16.77
CA ARG A 262 -6.94 -0.37 -17.31
C ARG A 262 -7.24 -1.58 -16.44
N VAL A 263 -6.98 -1.51 -15.14
CA VAL A 263 -7.23 -2.63 -14.21
C VAL A 263 -8.73 -2.93 -14.14
N CYS A 264 -9.58 -1.90 -14.12
CA CYS A 264 -11.04 -2.08 -14.11
C CYS A 264 -11.54 -2.83 -15.34
N ARG A 265 -11.08 -2.42 -16.53
CA ARG A 265 -11.51 -3.01 -17.80
C ARG A 265 -10.93 -4.42 -18.00
N GLU A 266 -9.62 -4.59 -17.81
CA GLU A 266 -8.94 -5.82 -18.18
C GLU A 266 -9.19 -6.96 -17.18
N LEU A 267 -9.41 -6.62 -15.89
CA LEU A 267 -9.74 -7.59 -14.86
C LEU A 267 -11.25 -7.66 -14.56
N ALA A 268 -12.10 -6.88 -15.21
CA ALA A 268 -13.50 -6.70 -14.87
C ALA A 268 -13.70 -6.43 -13.36
N TRP A 269 -12.82 -5.60 -12.79
CA TRP A 269 -12.72 -5.30 -11.36
C TRP A 269 -13.04 -3.83 -11.11
N GLN A 270 -13.59 -3.53 -9.94
CA GLN A 270 -13.78 -2.16 -9.45
C GLN A 270 -13.54 -2.12 -7.93
N PRO A 271 -12.99 -1.02 -7.40
CA PRO A 271 -12.90 -0.83 -5.96
C PRO A 271 -14.30 -0.91 -5.33
N ARG A 272 -14.46 -1.69 -4.27
CA ARG A 272 -15.74 -1.83 -3.54
C ARG A 272 -15.91 -0.74 -2.50
N PHE A 273 -14.79 -0.28 -1.92
CA PHE A 273 -14.82 0.70 -0.87
C PHE A 273 -14.80 2.11 -1.46
N ASP A 274 -15.85 2.90 -1.15
CA ASP A 274 -15.67 4.34 -1.15
C ASP A 274 -14.78 4.76 0.03
N LEU A 275 -14.30 6.01 0.00
CA LEU A 275 -13.30 6.46 0.97
C LEU A 275 -13.82 6.42 2.41
N VAL A 276 -15.07 6.84 2.66
CA VAL A 276 -15.63 6.88 4.02
C VAL A 276 -15.86 5.48 4.55
N ALA A 277 -16.46 4.60 3.75
CA ALA A 277 -16.69 3.20 4.12
C ALA A 277 -15.38 2.46 4.42
N GLY A 278 -14.35 2.65 3.60
CA GLY A 278 -13.05 2.03 3.82
C GLY A 278 -12.31 2.58 5.04
N LEU A 279 -12.37 3.90 5.27
CA LEU A 279 -11.80 4.50 6.48
C LEU A 279 -12.54 4.03 7.74
N LYS A 280 -13.86 3.85 7.66
CA LYS A 280 -14.65 3.30 8.75
C LYS A 280 -14.27 1.85 9.06
N ASP A 281 -14.10 1.01 8.03
CA ASP A 281 -13.60 -0.37 8.17
C ASP A 281 -12.25 -0.43 8.90
N SER A 282 -11.30 0.43 8.50
CA SER A 282 -10.01 0.56 9.17
C SER A 282 -10.14 1.03 10.62
N TYR A 283 -10.98 2.04 10.86
CA TYR A 283 -11.20 2.58 12.20
C TYR A 283 -11.80 1.55 13.16
N GLU A 284 -12.86 0.85 12.73
CA GLU A 284 -13.54 -0.14 13.56
C GLU A 284 -12.65 -1.34 13.89
N LYS A 285 -11.86 -1.82 12.93
CA LYS A 285 -11.03 -3.01 13.12
C LYS A 285 -9.71 -2.72 13.87
N ASP A 286 -9.10 -1.55 13.66
CA ASP A 286 -7.80 -1.23 14.26
C ASP A 286 -7.93 -0.35 15.51
N CYS A 287 -8.71 0.74 15.45
CA CYS A 287 -8.75 1.71 16.53
C CYS A 287 -9.70 1.31 17.65
N CYS A 288 -10.91 0.80 17.32
CA CYS A 288 -11.86 0.38 18.35
C CYS A 288 -11.40 -0.86 19.10
N GLN A 289 -10.72 -1.80 18.45
CA GLN A 289 -10.16 -2.98 19.11
C GLN A 289 -8.94 -2.66 20.00
N GLN A 290 -8.14 -1.65 19.63
CA GLN A 290 -6.98 -1.21 20.42
C GLN A 290 -7.37 -0.31 21.60
N ALA A 291 -8.53 0.36 21.56
CA ALA A 291 -9.01 1.18 22.68
C ALA A 291 -9.18 0.40 24.00
N GLY A 292 -9.37 -0.94 23.91
CA GLY A 292 -9.37 -1.85 25.05
C GLY A 292 -7.98 -2.33 25.50
N GLN A 293 -6.93 -2.04 24.76
CA GLN A 293 -5.55 -2.53 25.00
C GLN A 293 -4.49 -1.42 25.09
N SER A 294 -4.89 -0.15 25.08
CA SER A 294 -3.94 0.95 25.07
C SER A 294 -3.13 0.99 26.36
N SER A 295 -1.82 1.04 26.20
CA SER A 295 -0.79 1.12 27.25
C SER A 295 -0.75 2.43 28.04
N GLY A 296 -1.81 3.23 28.02
CA GLY A 296 -1.95 4.43 28.86
C GLY A 296 -0.98 5.59 28.58
N GLN A 297 -0.03 5.46 27.66
CA GLN A 297 0.85 6.55 27.27
C GLN A 297 0.16 7.46 26.24
N PRO A 298 0.11 8.79 26.50
CA PRO A 298 -0.42 9.73 25.51
C PRO A 298 0.42 9.69 24.23
N PRO A 299 -0.19 9.92 23.06
CA PRO A 299 0.55 10.03 21.80
C PRO A 299 1.62 11.14 21.89
N ASP A 300 2.80 10.91 21.31
CA ASP A 300 3.82 11.94 21.15
C ASP A 300 3.41 12.92 20.03
N TRP A 301 3.11 14.16 20.41
CA TRP A 301 2.71 15.22 19.50
C TRP A 301 3.86 16.17 19.12
N SER A 302 5.08 15.90 19.51
CA SER A 302 6.23 16.78 19.27
C SER A 302 6.45 17.12 17.78
N GLN A 303 6.12 16.19 16.91
CA GLN A 303 6.20 16.41 15.46
C GLN A 303 5.07 17.32 14.95
N ASP A 304 3.89 17.25 15.56
CA ASP A 304 2.77 18.15 15.23
C ASP A 304 3.05 19.60 15.59
N GLU A 305 3.68 19.81 16.73
CA GLU A 305 4.04 21.17 17.19
C GLU A 305 4.96 21.85 16.18
N GLN A 306 5.83 21.09 15.50
CA GLN A 306 6.66 21.62 14.43
C GLN A 306 5.84 22.01 13.19
N LEU A 307 4.81 21.23 12.83
CA LEU A 307 3.90 21.56 11.73
C LEU A 307 3.02 22.76 12.06
N LEU A 308 2.63 22.88 13.33
CA LEU A 308 1.68 23.89 13.81
C LEU A 308 2.32 25.21 14.23
N ALA A 309 3.65 25.25 14.45
CA ALA A 309 4.36 26.42 14.97
C ALA A 309 4.12 27.72 14.17
N HIS A 310 3.89 27.60 12.86
CA HIS A 310 3.60 28.74 11.96
C HIS A 310 2.32 28.52 11.16
N ALA A 311 1.44 27.63 11.63
CA ALA A 311 0.22 27.29 10.92
C ALA A 311 -0.89 28.31 11.16
N VAL A 312 -1.68 28.59 10.13
CA VAL A 312 -2.86 29.46 10.19
C VAL A 312 -4.14 28.65 10.06
N LEU A 313 -5.22 29.11 10.69
CA LEU A 313 -6.53 28.47 10.60
C LEU A 313 -6.99 28.48 9.13
N LEU A 314 -7.47 27.34 8.66
CA LEU A 314 -8.12 27.23 7.34
C LEU A 314 -9.62 27.49 7.49
N PRO A 315 -10.21 28.32 6.61
CA PRO A 315 -11.64 28.61 6.63
C PRO A 315 -12.50 27.39 6.26
#